data_0f5a431cb11cdf07b645211a10aefdda
#
_entry.id   0f5a431cb11cdf07b645211a10aefdda
#
_cell.length_a   1.000
_cell.length_b   1.000
_cell.length_c   1.000
_cell.angle_alpha   90.00
_cell.angle_beta   90.00
_cell.angle_gamma   90.00
#
_symmetry.space_group_name_H-M   'P 1'
#
loop_
_entity.id
_entity.type
_entity.pdbx_description
1 polymer ?
#
loop_
_entity_poly.entity_id
_entity_poly.type
_entity_poly.pdbx_seq_one_letter_code
_entity_poly.pdbx_strand_id
1 'polypeptide(L)'
;MERIVIGVAKTTRQSYNGKEDMLDRHANGIKEENMLVSAKEMLDKAVAGHYAVAHINLNNLEWTKAVLEIAQELKAPVILGVSEGANKYMGGYKTVAAMVKAMDESLGITVPVALHLDHGTYEGAKGCIEAGYTSVMFDGSHFDLEENLEKTTEIVKLAHKQGISVEAEVGTIGEDKNGVVGMGEIADPEECKRLADLGIDFLAAGIGNVHGVYPANWQGLNFEALQKIKEKIGDLPLVLHGGTGIPKEMIQKAISLGVAKINVNTECQIAFAKATRAYIEAGKDQQGKGFDPRKLLAPGAQAIKDTVKEKMEMFGCIGKAE
;
A
#
# COMPACT_ATOMS: atom_id res chain seq x y z
N MET A 1 -63.96 17.42 32.37
CA MET A 1 -62.54 17.20 32.79
C MET A 1 -62.13 15.87 32.21
N GLU A 2 -61.65 15.84 30.98
CA GLU A 2 -61.13 14.65 30.34
C GLU A 2 -59.60 14.60 30.52
N ARG A 3 -59.12 13.47 31.01
CA ARG A 3 -57.69 13.22 31.18
C ARG A 3 -57.13 12.72 29.85
N ILE A 4 -56.24 13.47 29.24
CA ILE A 4 -55.40 13.04 28.10
C ILE A 4 -54.29 12.15 28.63
N VAL A 5 -54.28 10.87 28.25
CA VAL A 5 -53.19 9.92 28.48
C VAL A 5 -52.21 10.05 27.31
N ILE A 6 -51.01 10.58 27.59
CA ILE A 6 -49.93 10.64 26.61
C ILE A 6 -49.21 9.30 26.65
N GLY A 7 -49.37 8.51 25.57
CA GLY A 7 -48.60 7.29 25.35
C GLY A 7 -47.16 7.59 25.02
N VAL A 8 -46.23 7.17 25.90
CA VAL A 8 -44.79 7.22 25.66
C VAL A 8 -44.42 6.07 24.74
N ALA A 9 -44.08 6.35 23.50
CA ALA A 9 -43.50 5.36 22.60
C ALA A 9 -42.12 4.95 23.13
N LYS A 10 -41.94 3.67 23.42
CA LYS A 10 -40.66 3.06 23.74
C LYS A 10 -39.83 3.01 22.46
N THR A 11 -38.90 3.94 22.31
CA THR A 11 -37.84 3.86 21.33
C THR A 11 -36.84 2.83 21.83
N THR A 12 -36.76 1.69 21.19
CA THR A 12 -35.73 0.67 21.40
C THR A 12 -34.36 1.30 21.07
N ARG A 13 -33.59 1.61 22.09
CA ARG A 13 -32.16 1.88 21.96
C ARG A 13 -31.48 0.59 21.52
N GLN A 14 -31.06 0.54 20.27
CA GLN A 14 -30.02 -0.38 19.84
C GLN A 14 -28.71 0.10 20.49
N SER A 15 -28.37 -0.51 21.61
CA SER A 15 -27.12 -0.27 22.32
C SER A 15 -25.97 -0.83 21.47
N TYR A 16 -25.03 0.04 21.15
CA TYR A 16 -23.74 -0.33 20.61
C TYR A 16 -22.98 -1.17 21.67
N ASN A 17 -22.93 -2.49 21.49
CA ASN A 17 -22.24 -3.44 22.38
C ASN A 17 -20.71 -3.44 22.23
N GLY A 18 -20.12 -2.44 21.60
CA GLY A 18 -18.67 -2.38 21.39
C GLY A 18 -17.82 -2.23 22.66
N LYS A 19 -18.39 -1.79 23.79
CA LYS A 19 -17.63 -1.66 25.05
C LYS A 19 -17.54 -2.95 25.85
N GLU A 20 -18.54 -3.80 25.80
CA GLU A 20 -18.52 -5.09 26.50
C GLU A 20 -17.62 -6.09 25.81
N ASP A 21 -17.59 -6.11 24.46
CA ASP A 21 -16.65 -6.91 23.69
C ASP A 21 -15.17 -6.48 23.89
N MET A 22 -14.91 -5.19 24.07
CA MET A 22 -13.55 -4.68 24.36
C MET A 22 -13.07 -5.09 25.76
N LEU A 23 -13.94 -5.06 26.75
CA LEU A 23 -13.60 -5.45 28.13
C LEU A 23 -13.42 -6.97 28.27
N ASP A 24 -14.17 -7.80 27.56
CA ASP A 24 -14.01 -9.25 27.54
C ASP A 24 -12.73 -9.71 26.82
N ARG A 25 -12.27 -9.01 25.80
CA ARG A 25 -10.99 -9.28 25.13
C ARG A 25 -9.79 -9.02 26.04
N HIS A 26 -9.83 -7.94 26.85
CA HIS A 26 -8.79 -7.64 27.85
C HIS A 26 -8.75 -8.66 29.00
N ALA A 27 -9.89 -9.19 29.38
CA ALA A 27 -9.99 -10.17 30.47
C ALA A 27 -9.48 -11.57 30.08
N ASN A 28 -9.49 -11.92 28.81
CA ASN A 28 -9.11 -13.24 28.30
C ASN A 28 -7.64 -13.37 27.87
N GLY A 29 -6.80 -12.35 28.10
CA GLY A 29 -5.37 -12.42 27.81
C GLY A 29 -5.04 -12.63 26.32
N ILE A 30 -5.98 -12.35 25.41
CA ILE A 30 -5.72 -12.28 23.98
C ILE A 30 -4.82 -11.06 23.80
N LYS A 31 -3.52 -11.29 23.53
CA LYS A 31 -2.64 -10.24 23.07
C LYS A 31 -3.35 -9.58 21.90
N GLU A 32 -3.56 -8.26 21.99
CA GLU A 32 -3.86 -7.45 20.81
C GLU A 32 -2.70 -7.64 19.84
N GLU A 33 -2.82 -8.59 18.93
CA GLU A 33 -1.93 -8.66 17.78
C GLU A 33 -2.23 -7.42 16.97
N ASN A 34 -1.33 -6.46 17.06
CA ASN A 34 -1.34 -5.24 16.28
C ASN A 34 -1.31 -5.68 14.81
N MET A 35 -2.41 -5.53 14.06
CA MET A 35 -2.48 -5.99 12.67
C MET A 35 -1.65 -5.10 11.74
N LEU A 36 -1.18 -3.93 12.22
CA LEU A 36 -0.10 -3.20 11.56
C LEU A 36 1.22 -3.93 11.79
N VAL A 37 1.67 -4.64 10.79
CA VAL A 37 2.85 -5.51 10.83
C VAL A 37 3.94 -5.04 9.86
N SER A 38 5.16 -5.51 10.07
CA SER A 38 6.23 -5.41 9.07
C SER A 38 5.80 -6.09 7.77
N ALA A 39 6.19 -5.52 6.62
CA ALA A 39 5.89 -6.13 5.33
C ALA A 39 6.70 -7.42 5.07
N LYS A 40 7.80 -7.65 5.80
CA LYS A 40 8.72 -8.76 5.55
C LYS A 40 8.02 -10.12 5.48
N GLU A 41 7.33 -10.51 6.56
CA GLU A 41 6.74 -11.86 6.65
C GLU A 41 5.66 -12.09 5.57
N MET A 42 4.83 -11.08 5.28
CA MET A 42 3.81 -11.21 4.24
C MET A 42 4.41 -11.34 2.84
N LEU A 43 5.57 -10.72 2.59
CA LEU A 43 6.28 -10.82 1.31
C LEU A 43 7.06 -12.13 1.19
N ASP A 44 7.66 -12.63 2.27
CA ASP A 44 8.27 -13.96 2.29
C ASP A 44 7.23 -15.05 1.98
N LYS A 45 6.03 -14.95 2.58
CA LYS A 45 4.89 -15.83 2.27
C LYS A 45 4.43 -15.69 0.81
N ALA A 46 4.48 -14.46 0.26
CA ALA A 46 4.09 -14.21 -1.13
C ALA A 46 5.06 -14.86 -2.12
N VAL A 47 6.37 -14.78 -1.89
CA VAL A 47 7.37 -15.49 -2.70
C VAL A 47 7.13 -16.99 -2.64
N ALA A 48 7.00 -17.56 -1.44
CA ALA A 48 6.79 -19.01 -1.26
C ALA A 48 5.47 -19.49 -1.85
N GLY A 49 4.43 -18.66 -1.82
CA GLY A 49 3.08 -18.95 -2.31
C GLY A 49 2.81 -18.58 -3.76
N HIS A 50 3.80 -18.02 -4.48
CA HIS A 50 3.68 -17.55 -5.86
C HIS A 50 2.51 -16.60 -6.10
N TYR A 51 2.36 -15.59 -5.22
CA TYR A 51 1.43 -14.46 -5.37
C TYR A 51 2.14 -13.14 -5.06
N ALA A 52 1.50 -12.01 -5.31
CA ALA A 52 2.04 -10.72 -4.87
C ALA A 52 1.04 -9.98 -3.98
N VAL A 53 1.54 -9.33 -2.95
CA VAL A 53 0.76 -8.43 -2.09
C VAL A 53 0.52 -7.12 -2.82
N ALA A 54 -0.72 -6.65 -2.80
CA ALA A 54 -1.06 -5.36 -3.37
C ALA A 54 -0.55 -4.23 -2.46
N HIS A 55 0.28 -3.35 -3.03
CA HIS A 55 0.62 -2.07 -2.42
C HIS A 55 -0.27 -0.99 -3.04
N ILE A 56 -1.10 -0.36 -2.23
CA ILE A 56 -2.03 0.68 -2.66
C ILE A 56 -1.63 2.01 -2.04
N ASN A 57 -1.37 3.01 -2.90
CA ASN A 57 -1.05 4.34 -2.42
C ASN A 57 -2.26 5.04 -1.81
N LEU A 58 -2.04 5.65 -0.63
CA LEU A 58 -3.06 6.41 0.09
C LEU A 58 -2.91 7.91 -0.17
N ASN A 59 -4.05 8.62 -0.23
CA ASN A 59 -4.08 10.06 -0.41
C ASN A 59 -4.94 10.81 0.64
N ASN A 60 -5.85 10.11 1.32
CA ASN A 60 -6.76 10.68 2.33
C ASN A 60 -7.47 9.59 3.13
N LEU A 61 -8.39 10.00 4.01
CA LEU A 61 -9.19 9.12 4.87
C LEU A 61 -10.09 8.16 4.07
N GLU A 62 -10.75 8.65 3.02
CA GLU A 62 -11.67 7.84 2.20
C GLU A 62 -10.92 6.71 1.48
N TRP A 63 -9.69 7.00 1.01
CA TRP A 63 -8.80 6.00 0.42
C TRP A 63 -8.41 4.93 1.42
N THR A 64 -7.91 5.35 2.57
CA THR A 64 -7.47 4.44 3.63
C THR A 64 -8.58 3.50 4.03
N LYS A 65 -9.78 4.06 4.29
CA LYS A 65 -10.95 3.28 4.65
C LYS A 65 -11.34 2.27 3.56
N ALA A 66 -11.41 2.70 2.31
CA ALA A 66 -11.79 1.84 1.19
C ALA A 66 -10.82 0.66 1.03
N VAL A 67 -9.51 0.89 1.14
CA VAL A 67 -8.49 -0.16 0.99
C VAL A 67 -8.54 -1.14 2.15
N LEU A 68 -8.65 -0.67 3.40
CA LEU A 68 -8.76 -1.54 4.58
C LEU A 68 -10.02 -2.42 4.53
N GLU A 69 -11.18 -1.82 4.20
CA GLU A 69 -12.44 -2.56 4.12
C GLU A 69 -12.41 -3.66 3.05
N ILE A 70 -11.88 -3.37 1.86
CA ILE A 70 -11.82 -4.38 0.79
C ILE A 70 -10.76 -5.47 1.07
N ALA A 71 -9.63 -5.13 1.68
CA ALA A 71 -8.63 -6.10 2.10
C ALA A 71 -9.21 -7.08 3.14
N GLN A 72 -9.95 -6.56 4.12
CA GLN A 72 -10.66 -7.36 5.13
C GLN A 72 -11.72 -8.27 4.50
N GLU A 73 -12.55 -7.73 3.60
CA GLU A 73 -13.59 -8.49 2.90
C GLU A 73 -13.00 -9.67 2.11
N LEU A 74 -11.88 -9.44 1.44
CA LEU A 74 -11.20 -10.43 0.59
C LEU A 74 -10.24 -11.34 1.36
N LYS A 75 -10.05 -11.12 2.67
CA LYS A 75 -9.05 -11.83 3.49
C LYS A 75 -7.67 -11.80 2.83
N ALA A 76 -7.28 -10.63 2.36
CA ALA A 76 -6.02 -10.42 1.65
C ALA A 76 -5.07 -9.55 2.47
N PRO A 77 -3.75 -9.88 2.56
CA PRO A 77 -2.77 -8.97 3.10
C PRO A 77 -2.66 -7.73 2.21
N VAL A 78 -2.34 -6.57 2.79
CA VAL A 78 -2.22 -5.33 2.03
C VAL A 78 -1.10 -4.44 2.56
N ILE A 79 -0.44 -3.71 1.66
CA ILE A 79 0.53 -2.67 1.99
C ILE A 79 -0.10 -1.31 1.66
N LEU A 80 -0.20 -0.46 2.67
CA LEU A 80 -0.68 0.92 2.55
C LEU A 80 0.51 1.82 2.28
N GLY A 81 0.73 2.19 1.01
CA GLY A 81 1.85 3.02 0.59
C GLY A 81 1.55 4.50 0.72
N VAL A 82 2.49 5.27 1.24
CA VAL A 82 2.33 6.72 1.39
C VAL A 82 3.62 7.42 0.96
N SER A 83 3.57 8.16 -0.16
CA SER A 83 4.69 8.97 -0.60
C SER A 83 4.92 10.18 0.33
N GLU A 84 6.08 10.81 0.27
CA GLU A 84 6.35 12.02 1.04
C GLU A 84 5.36 13.15 0.69
N GLY A 85 5.00 13.28 -0.59
CA GLY A 85 4.00 14.24 -1.04
C GLY A 85 2.62 13.99 -0.41
N ALA A 86 2.18 12.74 -0.36
CA ALA A 86 0.92 12.35 0.28
C ALA A 86 0.97 12.54 1.80
N ASN A 87 2.10 12.21 2.44
CA ASN A 87 2.32 12.50 3.86
C ASN A 87 2.18 13.98 4.17
N LYS A 88 2.83 14.83 3.38
CA LYS A 88 2.74 16.30 3.53
C LYS A 88 1.31 16.80 3.34
N TYR A 89 0.60 16.29 2.34
CA TYR A 89 -0.80 16.62 2.07
C TYR A 89 -1.71 16.26 3.25
N MET A 90 -1.53 15.08 3.85
CA MET A 90 -2.33 14.59 4.97
C MET A 90 -1.90 15.16 6.35
N GLY A 91 -0.89 16.05 6.41
CA GLY A 91 -0.47 16.72 7.65
C GLY A 91 0.77 16.11 8.32
N GLY A 92 1.50 15.23 7.65
CA GLY A 92 2.78 14.68 8.08
C GLY A 92 2.73 13.23 8.57
N TYR A 93 3.90 12.63 8.73
CA TYR A 93 4.09 11.21 9.04
C TYR A 93 3.29 10.74 10.28
N LYS A 94 3.34 11.51 11.39
CA LYS A 94 2.62 11.17 12.62
C LYS A 94 1.11 11.19 12.44
N THR A 95 0.59 12.13 11.64
CA THR A 95 -0.85 12.21 11.34
C THR A 95 -1.31 10.97 10.58
N VAL A 96 -0.55 10.56 9.57
CA VAL A 96 -0.87 9.37 8.77
C VAL A 96 -0.79 8.11 9.62
N ALA A 97 0.28 7.93 10.39
CA ALA A 97 0.44 6.77 11.26
C ALA A 97 -0.71 6.66 12.28
N ALA A 98 -1.08 7.78 12.93
CA ALA A 98 -2.19 7.81 13.87
C ALA A 98 -3.54 7.52 13.21
N MET A 99 -3.80 8.09 12.02
CA MET A 99 -5.02 7.85 11.26
C MET A 99 -5.17 6.37 10.86
N VAL A 100 -4.12 5.78 10.29
CA VAL A 100 -4.14 4.38 9.86
C VAL A 100 -4.33 3.45 11.05
N LYS A 101 -3.58 3.64 12.13
CA LYS A 101 -3.71 2.83 13.34
C LYS A 101 -5.11 2.91 13.95
N ALA A 102 -5.65 4.13 14.12
CA ALA A 102 -6.99 4.31 14.69
C ALA A 102 -8.08 3.71 13.79
N MET A 103 -7.89 3.73 12.47
CA MET A 103 -8.84 3.17 11.52
C MET A 103 -8.78 1.65 11.50
N ASP A 104 -7.59 1.05 11.54
CA ASP A 104 -7.35 -0.38 11.68
C ASP A 104 -8.09 -0.94 12.90
N GLU A 105 -7.88 -0.34 14.06
CA GLU A 105 -8.56 -0.70 15.31
C GLU A 105 -10.09 -0.53 15.24
N SER A 106 -10.55 0.63 14.74
CA SER A 106 -11.98 0.97 14.73
C SER A 106 -12.80 0.14 13.74
N LEU A 107 -12.19 -0.29 12.64
CA LEU A 107 -12.81 -1.16 11.64
C LEU A 107 -12.70 -2.65 12.01
N GLY A 108 -11.92 -2.99 13.03
CA GLY A 108 -11.68 -4.37 13.44
C GLY A 108 -10.99 -5.19 12.37
N ILE A 109 -9.97 -4.60 11.73
CA ILE A 109 -9.19 -5.27 10.70
C ILE A 109 -8.43 -6.45 11.33
N THR A 110 -8.45 -7.59 10.67
CA THR A 110 -7.79 -8.83 11.12
C THR A 110 -6.81 -9.39 10.10
N VAL A 111 -6.77 -8.82 8.89
CA VAL A 111 -5.79 -9.17 7.87
C VAL A 111 -4.47 -8.42 8.12
N PRO A 112 -3.30 -9.00 7.76
CA PRO A 112 -2.03 -8.31 7.88
C PRO A 112 -1.98 -7.03 7.04
N VAL A 113 -1.67 -5.89 7.68
CA VAL A 113 -1.54 -4.58 7.05
C VAL A 113 -0.16 -4.00 7.36
N ALA A 114 0.59 -3.60 6.35
CA ALA A 114 1.82 -2.83 6.53
C ALA A 114 1.59 -1.36 6.14
N LEU A 115 1.98 -0.42 7.01
CA LEU A 115 2.06 0.99 6.68
C LEU A 115 3.46 1.30 6.17
N HIS A 116 3.57 1.70 4.91
CA HIS A 116 4.81 1.78 4.17
C HIS A 116 5.09 3.19 3.61
N LEU A 117 6.28 3.72 3.82
CA LEU A 117 6.78 4.89 3.09
C LEU A 117 7.17 4.47 1.67
N ASP A 118 6.60 5.12 0.67
CA ASP A 118 6.83 4.87 -0.76
C ASP A 118 7.75 5.96 -1.34
N HIS A 119 8.86 5.59 -1.99
CA HIS A 119 9.89 6.49 -2.51
C HIS A 119 10.37 7.54 -1.49
N GLY A 120 10.87 7.07 -0.36
CA GLY A 120 11.36 7.95 0.71
C GLY A 120 12.76 8.46 0.47
N THR A 121 12.98 9.75 0.77
CA THR A 121 14.32 10.29 0.97
C THR A 121 14.94 9.69 2.25
N TYR A 122 16.25 9.88 2.44
CA TYR A 122 16.93 9.43 3.64
C TYR A 122 16.31 10.01 4.94
N GLU A 123 16.00 11.30 4.95
CA GLU A 123 15.34 11.94 6.09
C GLU A 123 13.86 11.53 6.21
N GLY A 124 13.16 11.31 5.08
CA GLY A 124 11.81 10.79 5.08
C GLY A 124 11.69 9.41 5.69
N ALA A 125 12.60 8.50 5.34
CA ALA A 125 12.66 7.16 5.94
C ALA A 125 12.86 7.21 7.45
N LYS A 126 13.79 8.04 7.95
CA LYS A 126 14.01 8.26 9.39
C LYS A 126 12.76 8.83 10.08
N GLY A 127 12.13 9.84 9.45
CA GLY A 127 10.91 10.46 9.98
C GLY A 127 9.74 9.48 10.07
N CYS A 128 9.58 8.58 9.11
CA CYS A 128 8.56 7.53 9.13
C CYS A 128 8.84 6.45 10.19
N ILE A 129 10.11 6.04 10.36
CA ILE A 129 10.52 5.13 11.44
C ILE A 129 10.15 5.73 12.81
N GLU A 130 10.46 7.01 13.04
CA GLU A 130 10.11 7.72 14.29
C GLU A 130 8.60 7.90 14.48
N ALA A 131 7.83 8.01 13.38
CA ALA A 131 6.39 8.18 13.42
C ALA A 131 5.61 6.89 13.66
N GLY A 132 6.26 5.71 13.60
CA GLY A 132 5.65 4.41 13.84
C GLY A 132 5.10 3.74 12.57
N TYR A 133 5.71 3.99 11.42
CA TYR A 133 5.51 3.17 10.22
C TYR A 133 6.06 1.76 10.46
N THR A 134 5.46 0.76 9.83
CA THR A 134 5.90 -0.64 9.97
C THR A 134 6.80 -1.11 8.82
N SER A 135 6.95 -0.27 7.79
CA SER A 135 7.75 -0.52 6.62
C SER A 135 8.21 0.80 5.99
N VAL A 136 9.41 0.88 5.47
CA VAL A 136 9.93 2.08 4.79
C VAL A 136 10.72 1.70 3.56
N MET A 137 10.59 2.50 2.49
CA MET A 137 11.48 2.49 1.35
C MET A 137 12.45 3.67 1.48
N PHE A 138 13.75 3.38 1.32
CA PHE A 138 14.73 4.40 1.00
C PHE A 138 15.08 4.29 -0.48
N ASP A 139 14.70 5.32 -1.23
CA ASP A 139 15.01 5.42 -2.65
C ASP A 139 16.35 6.12 -2.85
N GLY A 140 17.39 5.31 -2.93
CA GLY A 140 18.76 5.75 -3.18
C GLY A 140 19.16 5.68 -4.66
N SER A 141 18.25 5.40 -5.59
CA SER A 141 18.54 5.17 -7.01
C SER A 141 19.17 6.38 -7.73
N HIS A 142 18.95 7.58 -7.19
CA HIS A 142 19.52 8.83 -7.73
C HIS A 142 20.95 9.13 -7.24
N PHE A 143 21.46 8.41 -6.24
CA PHE A 143 22.84 8.53 -5.78
C PHE A 143 23.77 7.61 -6.57
N ASP A 144 25.08 7.82 -6.44
CA ASP A 144 26.00 6.77 -6.86
C ASP A 144 25.88 5.53 -5.93
N LEU A 145 26.34 4.39 -6.41
CA LEU A 145 26.14 3.12 -5.72
C LEU A 145 26.72 3.12 -4.29
N GLU A 146 27.90 3.69 -4.06
CA GLU A 146 28.53 3.67 -2.74
C GLU A 146 27.74 4.52 -1.73
N GLU A 147 27.24 5.67 -2.15
CA GLU A 147 26.38 6.51 -1.31
C GLU A 147 25.03 5.84 -1.02
N ASN A 148 24.43 5.18 -2.03
CA ASN A 148 23.21 4.39 -1.83
C ASN A 148 23.43 3.27 -0.81
N LEU A 149 24.53 2.50 -0.90
CA LEU A 149 24.87 1.42 0.02
C LEU A 149 25.10 1.94 1.45
N GLU A 150 25.81 3.05 1.63
CA GLU A 150 26.07 3.65 2.94
C GLU A 150 24.76 4.06 3.61
N LYS A 151 23.92 4.85 2.93
CA LYS A 151 22.64 5.35 3.45
C LYS A 151 21.66 4.22 3.72
N THR A 152 21.56 3.24 2.80
CA THR A 152 20.72 2.05 3.00
C THR A 152 21.14 1.27 4.24
N THR A 153 22.45 1.09 4.45
CA THR A 153 22.98 0.41 5.66
C THR A 153 22.51 1.09 6.95
N GLU A 154 22.50 2.41 6.99
CA GLU A 154 22.03 3.15 8.16
C GLU A 154 20.53 2.99 8.38
N ILE A 155 19.73 3.10 7.32
CA ILE A 155 18.26 2.92 7.40
C ILE A 155 17.92 1.50 7.87
N VAL A 156 18.57 0.47 7.32
CA VAL A 156 18.38 -0.94 7.75
C VAL A 156 18.64 -1.08 9.26
N LYS A 157 19.76 -0.52 9.75
CA LYS A 157 20.10 -0.57 11.19
C LYS A 157 19.06 0.12 12.06
N LEU A 158 18.52 1.27 11.63
CA LEU A 158 17.53 2.03 12.38
C LEU A 158 16.17 1.32 12.39
N ALA A 159 15.72 0.86 11.22
CA ALA A 159 14.45 0.20 11.03
C ALA A 159 14.37 -1.16 11.75
N HIS A 160 15.37 -2.01 11.56
CA HIS A 160 15.40 -3.36 12.15
C HIS A 160 15.41 -3.34 13.69
N LYS A 161 15.98 -2.33 14.33
CA LYS A 161 15.90 -2.16 15.79
C LYS A 161 14.48 -2.05 16.31
N GLN A 162 13.54 -1.65 15.45
CA GLN A 162 12.12 -1.47 15.77
C GLN A 162 11.23 -2.51 15.08
N GLY A 163 11.81 -3.52 14.41
CA GLY A 163 11.08 -4.55 13.67
C GLY A 163 10.41 -4.02 12.39
N ILE A 164 10.90 -2.89 11.85
CA ILE A 164 10.39 -2.25 10.64
C ILE A 164 11.14 -2.80 9.43
N SER A 165 10.42 -3.20 8.37
CA SER A 165 11.02 -3.70 7.14
C SER A 165 11.51 -2.58 6.23
N VAL A 166 12.54 -2.87 5.43
CA VAL A 166 13.20 -1.92 4.54
C VAL A 166 13.16 -2.39 3.10
N GLU A 167 12.71 -1.50 2.22
CA GLU A 167 12.82 -1.59 0.76
C GLU A 167 13.95 -0.67 0.29
N ALA A 168 14.72 -1.13 -0.70
CA ALA A 168 15.67 -0.30 -1.44
C ALA A 168 15.45 -0.42 -2.94
N GLU A 169 16.04 0.46 -3.75
CA GLU A 169 15.88 0.50 -5.20
C GLU A 169 17.21 0.48 -5.94
N VAL A 170 17.24 -0.26 -7.06
CA VAL A 170 18.32 -0.27 -8.05
C VAL A 170 17.76 -0.04 -9.45
N GLY A 171 18.49 0.73 -10.25
CA GLY A 171 17.98 1.27 -11.50
C GLY A 171 17.01 2.42 -11.23
N THR A 172 16.30 2.89 -12.23
CA THR A 172 15.31 3.95 -12.07
C THR A 172 13.99 3.56 -12.72
N ILE A 173 12.89 4.08 -12.19
CA ILE A 173 11.54 3.73 -12.65
C ILE A 173 10.92 4.94 -13.32
N GLY A 174 10.84 4.92 -14.67
CA GLY A 174 10.19 5.95 -15.46
C GLY A 174 11.00 7.22 -15.71
N GLU A 175 12.12 7.43 -15.01
CA GLU A 175 13.03 8.55 -15.18
C GLU A 175 14.48 8.05 -15.15
N ASP A 176 15.40 8.72 -15.86
CA ASP A 176 16.83 8.47 -15.72
C ASP A 176 17.41 9.23 -14.52
N LYS A 177 18.71 9.00 -14.20
CA LYS A 177 19.42 9.69 -13.10
C LYS A 177 19.43 11.21 -13.19
N ASN A 178 19.10 11.77 -14.35
CA ASN A 178 19.03 13.22 -14.60
C ASN A 178 17.58 13.74 -14.55
N GLY A 179 16.60 12.90 -14.22
CA GLY A 179 15.17 13.25 -14.19
C GLY A 179 14.53 13.34 -15.58
N VAL A 180 15.16 12.74 -16.61
CA VAL A 180 14.57 12.68 -17.95
C VAL A 180 13.52 11.58 -17.99
N VAL A 181 12.28 11.95 -18.23
CA VAL A 181 11.15 11.01 -18.32
C VAL A 181 11.37 10.04 -19.49
N GLY A 182 11.37 8.75 -19.19
CA GLY A 182 11.60 7.67 -20.15
C GLY A 182 11.21 6.31 -19.59
N MET A 183 11.87 5.26 -20.05
CA MET A 183 11.62 3.89 -19.55
C MET A 183 12.46 3.52 -18.30
N GLY A 184 13.15 4.48 -17.71
CA GLY A 184 14.08 4.24 -16.62
C GLY A 184 15.33 3.46 -17.01
N GLU A 185 16.20 3.25 -16.04
CA GLU A 185 17.41 2.42 -16.19
C GLU A 185 17.10 0.99 -15.73
N ILE A 186 17.55 0.01 -16.52
CA ILE A 186 17.47 -1.39 -16.12
C ILE A 186 18.46 -1.62 -14.98
N ALA A 187 17.97 -2.23 -13.89
CA ALA A 187 18.78 -2.53 -12.72
C ALA A 187 19.93 -3.50 -13.04
N ASP A 188 21.12 -3.18 -12.57
CA ASP A 188 22.28 -4.07 -12.67
C ASP A 188 22.20 -5.19 -11.63
N PRO A 189 22.28 -6.48 -12.00
CA PRO A 189 22.17 -7.60 -11.06
C PRO A 189 23.24 -7.62 -9.97
N GLU A 190 24.46 -7.11 -10.24
CA GLU A 190 25.53 -7.05 -9.21
C GLU A 190 25.25 -5.93 -8.20
N GLU A 191 24.73 -4.79 -8.63
CA GLU A 191 24.26 -3.74 -7.73
C GLU A 191 23.10 -4.23 -6.86
N CYS A 192 22.14 -4.94 -7.46
CA CYS A 192 21.05 -5.61 -6.72
C CYS A 192 21.58 -6.54 -5.64
N LYS A 193 22.59 -7.34 -5.96
CA LYS A 193 23.23 -8.25 -5.00
C LYS A 193 23.89 -7.48 -3.86
N ARG A 194 24.61 -6.40 -4.14
CA ARG A 194 25.26 -5.58 -3.13
C ARG A 194 24.27 -4.96 -2.15
N LEU A 195 23.12 -4.45 -2.63
CA LEU A 195 22.07 -3.94 -1.75
C LEU A 195 21.41 -5.07 -0.95
N ALA A 196 21.13 -6.22 -1.58
CA ALA A 196 20.58 -7.39 -0.89
C ALA A 196 21.47 -7.85 0.28
N ASP A 197 22.80 -7.80 0.11
CA ASP A 197 23.77 -8.18 1.13
C ASP A 197 23.81 -7.25 2.36
N LEU A 198 23.18 -6.07 2.27
CA LEU A 198 23.02 -5.17 3.42
C LEU A 198 21.92 -5.63 4.39
N GLY A 199 21.13 -6.64 3.99
CA GLY A 199 20.04 -7.17 4.79
C GLY A 199 18.73 -6.38 4.66
N ILE A 200 18.49 -5.74 3.50
CA ILE A 200 17.16 -5.21 3.17
C ILE A 200 16.14 -6.36 3.12
N ASP A 201 14.87 -6.05 3.28
CA ASP A 201 13.81 -7.07 3.34
C ASP A 201 13.16 -7.33 1.98
N PHE A 202 13.22 -6.38 1.05
CA PHE A 202 12.76 -6.51 -0.35
C PHE A 202 13.39 -5.43 -1.23
N LEU A 203 13.42 -5.71 -2.53
CA LEU A 203 14.15 -4.91 -3.51
C LEU A 203 13.26 -4.48 -4.67
N ALA A 204 13.15 -3.17 -4.90
CA ALA A 204 12.64 -2.60 -6.12
C ALA A 204 13.72 -2.59 -7.19
N ALA A 205 13.41 -3.09 -8.39
CA ALA A 205 14.33 -3.15 -9.49
C ALA A 205 13.71 -2.55 -10.76
N GLY A 206 14.43 -1.63 -11.39
CA GLY A 206 14.08 -1.12 -12.71
C GLY A 206 14.18 -2.23 -13.76
N ILE A 207 13.05 -2.62 -14.36
CA ILE A 207 12.97 -3.66 -15.40
C ILE A 207 12.16 -3.18 -16.61
N GLY A 208 12.17 -1.87 -16.88
CA GLY A 208 11.38 -1.24 -17.96
C GLY A 208 9.96 -0.89 -17.54
N ASN A 209 9.67 -0.90 -16.23
CA ASN A 209 8.44 -0.42 -15.66
C ASN A 209 8.43 1.12 -15.55
N VAL A 210 7.24 1.72 -15.60
CA VAL A 210 7.02 3.17 -15.63
C VAL A 210 5.95 3.55 -14.62
N HIS A 211 6.13 4.67 -13.94
CA HIS A 211 5.07 5.25 -13.12
C HIS A 211 3.97 5.88 -13.98
N GLY A 212 2.72 5.74 -13.55
CA GLY A 212 1.57 6.33 -14.22
C GLY A 212 1.05 5.50 -15.39
N VAL A 213 0.62 6.17 -16.44
CA VAL A 213 0.07 5.54 -17.65
C VAL A 213 1.20 5.21 -18.62
N TYR A 214 1.31 3.93 -18.99
CA TYR A 214 2.33 3.47 -19.92
C TYR A 214 2.18 4.10 -21.30
N PRO A 215 3.29 4.54 -21.93
CA PRO A 215 3.23 5.10 -23.27
C PRO A 215 2.89 4.02 -24.31
N ALA A 216 2.27 4.43 -25.43
CA ALA A 216 1.81 3.51 -26.48
C ALA A 216 2.94 2.67 -27.12
N ASN A 217 4.17 3.16 -27.07
CA ASN A 217 5.37 2.49 -27.59
C ASN A 217 6.13 1.67 -26.54
N TRP A 218 5.55 1.45 -25.35
CA TRP A 218 6.17 0.63 -24.32
C TRP A 218 6.42 -0.82 -24.81
N GLN A 219 7.62 -1.32 -24.55
CA GLN A 219 8.05 -2.63 -25.05
C GLN A 219 7.75 -3.81 -24.11
N GLY A 220 7.13 -3.52 -22.96
CA GLY A 220 6.89 -4.52 -21.91
C GLY A 220 8.01 -4.58 -20.87
N LEU A 221 7.80 -5.44 -19.86
CA LEU A 221 8.78 -5.69 -18.80
C LEU A 221 9.96 -6.53 -19.35
N ASN A 222 11.16 -6.20 -18.90
CA ASN A 222 12.38 -6.95 -19.23
C ASN A 222 12.52 -8.18 -18.31
N PHE A 223 11.91 -9.29 -18.71
CA PHE A 223 11.95 -10.53 -17.92
C PHE A 223 13.32 -11.20 -17.90
N GLU A 224 14.18 -10.95 -18.88
CA GLU A 224 15.56 -11.44 -18.88
C GLU A 224 16.37 -10.76 -17.77
N ALA A 225 16.23 -9.45 -17.63
CA ALA A 225 16.85 -8.70 -16.53
C ALA A 225 16.30 -9.19 -15.18
N LEU A 226 14.97 -9.31 -15.05
CA LEU A 226 14.33 -9.79 -13.81
C LEU A 226 14.85 -11.17 -13.38
N GLN A 227 15.02 -12.08 -14.33
CA GLN A 227 15.55 -13.42 -14.05
C GLN A 227 17.01 -13.36 -13.58
N LYS A 228 17.87 -12.58 -14.25
CA LYS A 228 19.27 -12.39 -13.83
C LYS A 228 19.38 -11.81 -12.43
N ILE A 229 18.51 -10.84 -12.10
CA ILE A 229 18.43 -10.27 -10.76
C ILE A 229 18.04 -11.36 -9.75
N LYS A 230 16.97 -12.12 -10.01
CA LYS A 230 16.51 -13.22 -9.16
C LYS A 230 17.60 -14.26 -8.90
N GLU A 231 18.36 -14.63 -9.92
CA GLU A 231 19.49 -15.57 -9.80
C GLU A 231 20.59 -15.07 -8.86
N LYS A 232 20.79 -13.74 -8.79
CA LYS A 232 21.81 -13.11 -7.94
C LYS A 232 21.36 -12.91 -6.49
N ILE A 233 20.12 -12.50 -6.28
CA ILE A 233 19.61 -12.16 -4.94
C ILE A 233 18.92 -13.31 -4.21
N GLY A 234 18.70 -14.45 -4.89
CA GLY A 234 18.05 -15.63 -4.28
C GLY A 234 16.57 -15.37 -3.96
N ASP A 235 16.15 -15.70 -2.73
CA ASP A 235 14.73 -15.62 -2.34
C ASP A 235 14.29 -14.26 -1.79
N LEU A 236 15.14 -13.24 -1.86
CA LEU A 236 14.75 -11.88 -1.48
C LEU A 236 13.52 -11.45 -2.33
N PRO A 237 12.42 -11.00 -1.69
CA PRO A 237 11.24 -10.53 -2.41
C PRO A 237 11.55 -9.38 -3.35
N LEU A 238 11.06 -9.45 -4.59
CA LEU A 238 11.15 -8.38 -5.57
C LEU A 238 9.89 -7.53 -5.60
N VAL A 239 10.06 -6.25 -5.90
CA VAL A 239 8.98 -5.27 -5.99
C VAL A 239 8.85 -4.76 -7.41
N LEU A 240 7.62 -4.72 -7.90
CA LEU A 240 7.26 -4.10 -9.17
C LEU A 240 6.51 -2.79 -8.90
N HIS A 241 7.19 -1.67 -9.10
CA HIS A 241 6.56 -0.34 -9.14
C HIS A 241 5.84 -0.12 -10.48
N GLY A 242 4.89 0.82 -10.49
CA GLY A 242 4.17 1.18 -11.72
C GLY A 242 3.22 0.09 -12.21
N GLY A 243 2.55 -0.63 -11.33
CA GLY A 243 1.64 -1.75 -11.67
C GLY A 243 0.37 -1.38 -12.46
N THR A 244 0.13 -0.08 -12.71
CA THR A 244 -1.05 0.41 -13.43
C THR A 244 -1.01 0.03 -14.91
N GLY A 245 -2.02 -0.71 -15.39
CA GLY A 245 -2.18 -0.97 -16.84
C GLY A 245 -1.25 -2.05 -17.42
N ILE A 246 -0.44 -2.72 -16.62
CA ILE A 246 0.36 -3.86 -17.08
C ILE A 246 -0.56 -5.05 -17.37
N PRO A 247 -0.43 -5.72 -18.53
CA PRO A 247 -1.23 -6.91 -18.86
C PRO A 247 -1.10 -8.03 -17.82
N LYS A 248 -2.21 -8.72 -17.55
CA LYS A 248 -2.29 -9.79 -16.54
C LYS A 248 -1.20 -10.87 -16.71
N GLU A 249 -0.94 -11.26 -17.93
CA GLU A 249 0.05 -12.30 -18.27
C GLU A 249 1.48 -11.85 -17.88
N MET A 250 1.79 -10.56 -18.06
CA MET A 250 3.08 -10.01 -17.66
C MET A 250 3.20 -9.94 -16.12
N ILE A 251 2.14 -9.54 -15.43
CA ILE A 251 2.07 -9.54 -13.96
C ILE A 251 2.30 -10.96 -13.43
N GLN A 252 1.59 -11.94 -13.94
CA GLN A 252 1.71 -13.35 -13.51
C GLN A 252 3.10 -13.91 -13.78
N LYS A 253 3.70 -13.55 -14.92
CA LYS A 253 5.08 -13.92 -15.22
C LYS A 253 6.07 -13.27 -14.27
N ALA A 254 5.90 -11.98 -13.95
CA ALA A 254 6.75 -11.29 -12.97
C ALA A 254 6.65 -11.96 -11.58
N ILE A 255 5.44 -12.30 -11.13
CA ILE A 255 5.21 -13.03 -9.88
C ILE A 255 5.93 -14.39 -9.89
N SER A 256 5.85 -15.14 -10.97
CA SER A 256 6.54 -16.44 -11.11
C SER A 256 8.08 -16.32 -11.05
N LEU A 257 8.62 -15.11 -11.26
CA LEU A 257 10.04 -14.77 -11.18
C LEU A 257 10.42 -14.07 -9.86
N GLY A 258 9.54 -14.09 -8.85
CA GLY A 258 9.87 -13.62 -7.50
C GLY A 258 9.36 -12.23 -7.15
N VAL A 259 8.56 -11.59 -8.00
CA VAL A 259 7.86 -10.36 -7.62
C VAL A 259 6.78 -10.70 -6.60
N ALA A 260 6.88 -10.09 -5.41
CA ALA A 260 6.01 -10.34 -4.26
C ALA A 260 5.22 -9.11 -3.80
N LYS A 261 5.57 -7.91 -4.27
CA LYS A 261 4.88 -6.64 -4.02
C LYS A 261 4.66 -5.93 -5.35
N ILE A 262 3.46 -5.41 -5.57
CA ILE A 262 3.13 -4.64 -6.79
C ILE A 262 2.42 -3.34 -6.39
N ASN A 263 3.00 -2.21 -6.80
CA ASN A 263 2.49 -0.88 -6.48
C ASN A 263 1.41 -0.44 -7.47
N VAL A 264 0.27 -0.01 -6.93
CA VAL A 264 -0.87 0.54 -7.70
C VAL A 264 -1.28 1.89 -7.12
N ASN A 265 -1.24 2.92 -7.92
CA ASN A 265 -1.65 4.29 -7.55
C ASN A 265 -2.58 4.90 -8.61
N THR A 266 -2.05 5.20 -9.79
CA THR A 266 -2.71 5.99 -10.83
C THR A 266 -4.06 5.40 -11.23
N GLU A 267 -4.20 4.09 -11.29
CA GLU A 267 -5.46 3.43 -11.66
C GLU A 267 -6.58 3.70 -10.64
N CYS A 268 -6.26 3.67 -9.34
CA CYS A 268 -7.19 4.05 -8.28
C CYS A 268 -7.57 5.54 -8.37
N GLN A 269 -6.61 6.41 -8.67
CA GLN A 269 -6.86 7.85 -8.83
C GLN A 269 -7.81 8.13 -10.01
N ILE A 270 -7.57 7.48 -11.15
CA ILE A 270 -8.42 7.60 -12.34
C ILE A 270 -9.83 7.07 -12.06
N ALA A 271 -9.95 5.91 -11.42
CA ALA A 271 -11.23 5.31 -11.07
C ALA A 271 -12.05 6.21 -10.12
N PHE A 272 -11.42 6.73 -9.07
CA PHE A 272 -12.03 7.68 -8.15
C PHE A 272 -12.52 8.93 -8.84
N ALA A 273 -11.67 9.57 -9.64
CA ALA A 273 -12.00 10.80 -10.36
C ALA A 273 -13.17 10.58 -11.35
N LYS A 274 -13.14 9.48 -12.10
CA LYS A 274 -14.19 9.11 -13.06
C LYS A 274 -15.54 8.91 -12.38
N ALA A 275 -15.59 8.16 -11.29
CA ALA A 275 -16.84 7.89 -10.57
C ALA A 275 -17.40 9.14 -9.89
N THR A 276 -16.55 9.97 -9.29
CA THR A 276 -16.97 11.26 -8.71
C THR A 276 -17.48 12.21 -9.76
N ARG A 277 -16.82 12.31 -10.93
CA ARG A 277 -17.30 13.11 -12.06
C ARG A 277 -18.67 12.66 -12.55
N ALA A 278 -18.86 11.36 -12.75
CA ALA A 278 -20.15 10.82 -13.18
C ALA A 278 -21.28 11.15 -12.21
N TYR A 279 -21.00 11.18 -10.90
CA TYR A 279 -21.96 11.59 -9.87
C TYR A 279 -22.39 13.07 -10.05
N ILE A 280 -21.42 13.95 -10.30
CA ILE A 280 -21.65 15.40 -10.52
C ILE A 280 -22.37 15.64 -11.85
N GLU A 281 -21.92 15.02 -12.95
CA GLU A 281 -22.54 15.16 -14.28
C GLU A 281 -24.00 14.67 -14.31
N ALA A 282 -24.34 13.70 -13.45
CA ALA A 282 -25.73 13.25 -13.26
C ALA A 282 -26.56 14.21 -12.39
N GLY A 283 -26.02 15.34 -11.94
CA GLY A 283 -26.71 16.33 -11.08
C GLY A 283 -27.09 15.82 -9.70
N LYS A 284 -26.46 14.71 -9.23
CA LYS A 284 -26.78 14.10 -7.93
C LYS A 284 -26.32 14.94 -6.75
N ASP A 285 -25.27 15.73 -6.93
CA ASP A 285 -24.77 16.70 -5.96
C ASP A 285 -25.78 17.81 -5.65
N GLN A 286 -26.68 18.14 -6.59
CA GLN A 286 -27.71 19.16 -6.47
C GLN A 286 -29.04 18.62 -5.92
N GLN A 287 -29.18 17.31 -5.69
CA GLN A 287 -30.41 16.68 -5.23
C GLN A 287 -30.36 16.40 -3.72
N GLY A 288 -31.28 16.97 -2.96
CA GLY A 288 -31.36 16.81 -1.51
C GLY A 288 -30.03 17.23 -0.82
N LYS A 289 -29.36 16.29 -0.16
CA LYS A 289 -28.03 16.50 0.45
C LYS A 289 -26.92 15.80 -0.36
N GLY A 290 -27.03 15.76 -1.68
CA GLY A 290 -26.01 15.14 -2.54
C GLY A 290 -24.64 15.82 -2.50
N PHE A 291 -24.58 17.10 -2.13
CA PHE A 291 -23.34 17.88 -1.91
C PHE A 291 -22.58 17.50 -0.61
N ASP A 292 -23.20 16.74 0.31
CA ASP A 292 -22.51 16.27 1.51
C ASP A 292 -21.29 15.43 1.10
N PRO A 293 -20.06 15.76 1.59
CA PRO A 293 -18.83 15.04 1.20
C PRO A 293 -18.94 13.53 1.35
N ARG A 294 -19.66 13.04 2.35
CA ARG A 294 -19.88 11.60 2.57
C ARG A 294 -20.68 10.93 1.44
N LYS A 295 -21.50 11.68 0.70
CA LYS A 295 -22.25 11.22 -0.45
C LYS A 295 -21.53 11.50 -1.76
N LEU A 296 -20.92 12.68 -1.86
CA LEU A 296 -20.20 13.13 -3.03
C LEU A 296 -19.00 12.23 -3.34
N LEU A 297 -18.25 11.80 -2.30
CA LEU A 297 -17.06 10.98 -2.43
C LEU A 297 -17.33 9.46 -2.40
N ALA A 298 -18.53 9.03 -1.99
CA ALA A 298 -18.87 7.62 -1.88
C ALA A 298 -18.70 6.83 -3.20
N PRO A 299 -19.13 7.32 -4.38
CA PRO A 299 -18.91 6.61 -5.64
C PRO A 299 -17.43 6.45 -5.97
N GLY A 300 -16.60 7.46 -5.67
CA GLY A 300 -15.15 7.39 -5.84
C GLY A 300 -14.52 6.35 -4.91
N ALA A 301 -14.91 6.34 -3.62
CA ALA A 301 -14.44 5.34 -2.66
C ALA A 301 -14.83 3.91 -3.08
N GLN A 302 -16.04 3.71 -3.60
CA GLN A 302 -16.45 2.42 -4.14
C GLN A 302 -15.61 2.01 -5.36
N ALA A 303 -15.32 2.94 -6.27
CA ALA A 303 -14.49 2.67 -7.44
C ALA A 303 -13.05 2.26 -7.04
N ILE A 304 -12.51 2.79 -5.92
CA ILE A 304 -11.24 2.32 -5.37
C ILE A 304 -11.36 0.85 -4.93
N LYS A 305 -12.41 0.49 -4.17
CA LYS A 305 -12.62 -0.89 -3.73
C LYS A 305 -12.68 -1.85 -4.91
N ASP A 306 -13.41 -1.49 -5.96
CA ASP A 306 -13.57 -2.31 -7.16
C ASP A 306 -12.22 -2.50 -7.88
N THR A 307 -11.42 -1.43 -8.01
CA THR A 307 -10.08 -1.49 -8.61
C THR A 307 -9.13 -2.33 -7.77
N VAL A 308 -9.11 -2.13 -6.45
CA VAL A 308 -8.25 -2.90 -5.52
C VAL A 308 -8.60 -4.37 -5.56
N LYS A 309 -9.90 -4.72 -5.58
CA LYS A 309 -10.36 -6.11 -5.72
C LYS A 309 -9.83 -6.74 -7.00
N GLU A 310 -9.97 -6.06 -8.15
CA GLU A 310 -9.45 -6.54 -9.44
C GLU A 310 -7.94 -6.81 -9.36
N LYS A 311 -7.17 -5.90 -8.75
CA LYS A 311 -5.73 -6.08 -8.59
C LYS A 311 -5.39 -7.23 -7.64
N MET A 312 -6.04 -7.33 -6.50
CA MET A 312 -5.82 -8.45 -5.57
C MET A 312 -6.14 -9.80 -6.20
N GLU A 313 -7.17 -9.87 -7.05
CA GLU A 313 -7.50 -11.07 -7.83
C GLU A 313 -6.41 -11.36 -8.87
N MET A 314 -5.94 -10.35 -9.61
CA MET A 314 -4.89 -10.47 -10.60
C MET A 314 -3.56 -10.92 -9.98
N PHE A 315 -3.23 -10.44 -8.78
CA PHE A 315 -2.01 -10.74 -8.04
C PHE A 315 -2.07 -12.06 -7.26
N GLY A 316 -3.26 -12.67 -7.14
CA GLY A 316 -3.47 -13.94 -6.48
C GLY A 316 -3.42 -13.89 -4.94
N CYS A 317 -3.58 -12.70 -4.32
CA CYS A 317 -3.47 -12.54 -2.86
C CYS A 317 -4.80 -12.65 -2.11
N ILE A 318 -5.92 -12.86 -2.77
CA ILE A 318 -7.22 -13.10 -2.13
C ILE A 318 -7.17 -14.38 -1.29
N GLY A 319 -7.60 -14.30 -0.03
CA GLY A 319 -7.58 -15.41 0.91
C GLY A 319 -6.20 -15.77 1.45
N LYS A 320 -5.20 -14.90 1.30
CA LYS A 320 -3.80 -15.13 1.72
C LYS A 320 -3.42 -14.42 3.04
N ALA A 321 -4.41 -13.97 3.79
CA ALA A 321 -4.20 -13.31 5.08
C ALA A 321 -3.89 -14.26 6.25
N GLU A 322 -3.92 -15.59 6.03
CA GLU A 322 -3.67 -16.64 7.03
C GLU A 322 -2.17 -16.96 7.18
#